data_cef2f7ee3280ca290b0eef7a50a7854a
#
_entry.id   cef2f7ee3280ca290b0eef7a50a7854a
#
_cell.length_a   1.000
_cell.length_b   1.000
_cell.length_c   1.000
_cell.angle_alpha   90.00
_cell.angle_beta   90.00
_cell.angle_gamma   90.00
#
_symmetry.space_group_name_H-M   'P 1'
#
loop_
_entity.id
_entity.type
_entity.pdbx_description
1 polymer ?
#
loop_
_entity_poly.entity_id
_entity_poly.type
_entity_poly.pdbx_seq_one_letter_code
_entity_poly.pdbx_strand_id
1 'polypeptide(L)'
;IRACNMSPECIIGQVRHTITEPEIEGYIKRYKENPIAKYWEGKFACKEYELVMARDKVMPLIMDFEDGKSYSATGAEIYDLIFHNGKPWCITANGTIFTFEKKGVIPGLLEQWYSERKELQAKAKEFKEQGGAEYAFWDKRQLVKKINLNSLYGALLNPGSRFFDGRLGQSTTLTGRCIARHMSAACNETIAGEYNHVGKAIIYGDTDSVYFSAYPIYADQIASGEFKWDKDTIVDLYDAVGDAVNETFPGYMDRAHNCPDSYGRIIAAGRETVAERGIFISKKRYGLLVYDDEGTRVDTDGKRGKLKVMGLEIKRSDTPEYMQNFLKEILQDTLEGATEEVIVDRILEFRKEFRAMPAWEKGTPKRVNNLTKYTKEFKKTGKCRVGHVMAAINWNRLRDMHDDAYSLDIVDGMKTIVCALKHNPLGMTSIGIPTDEKRIPDWYKELPFDDAAMEEKIITKKIGNLLGTLPWDLTRAESKTTFNSLFDF
;
A
#
# COMPACT_ATOMS: atom_id res chain seq x y z
N ILE A 1 11.65 -14.51 -5.38
CA ILE A 1 12.98 -15.02 -4.96
C ILE A 1 13.05 -16.54 -5.20
N ARG A 2 12.17 -17.37 -4.58
CA ARG A 2 12.21 -18.83 -4.70
C ARG A 2 12.01 -19.30 -6.15
N ALA A 3 11.04 -18.76 -6.87
CA ALA A 3 10.69 -19.20 -8.22
C ALA A 3 11.80 -19.00 -9.27
N CYS A 4 12.69 -18.04 -9.08
CA CYS A 4 13.84 -17.82 -9.97
C CYS A 4 15.17 -18.14 -9.30
N ASN A 5 15.18 -18.88 -8.21
CA ASN A 5 16.38 -19.29 -7.46
C ASN A 5 17.36 -18.13 -7.15
N MET A 6 16.81 -16.96 -6.78
CA MET A 6 17.60 -15.74 -6.60
C MET A 6 18.45 -15.80 -5.34
N SER A 7 19.76 -16.01 -5.52
CA SER A 7 20.78 -16.05 -4.47
C SER A 7 22.11 -15.59 -5.08
N PRO A 8 23.02 -14.93 -4.34
CA PRO A 8 24.26 -14.39 -4.90
C PRO A 8 25.08 -15.46 -5.63
N GLU A 9 25.22 -16.66 -5.05
CA GLU A 9 26.00 -17.76 -5.59
C GLU A 9 25.33 -18.48 -6.77
N CYS A 10 24.08 -18.11 -7.11
CA CYS A 10 23.36 -18.63 -8.26
C CYS A 10 23.34 -17.65 -9.44
N ILE A 11 23.92 -16.48 -9.31
CA ILE A 11 24.03 -15.52 -10.40
C ILE A 11 25.04 -16.08 -11.42
N ILE A 12 24.65 -16.12 -12.69
CA ILE A 12 25.52 -16.49 -13.81
C ILE A 12 26.09 -15.22 -14.48
N GLY A 13 25.27 -14.17 -14.55
CA GLY A 13 25.65 -12.90 -15.15
C GLY A 13 24.46 -11.97 -15.28
N GLN A 14 24.70 -10.83 -15.93
CA GLN A 14 23.67 -9.83 -16.20
C GLN A 14 23.83 -9.27 -17.61
N VAL A 15 22.69 -9.04 -18.26
CA VAL A 15 22.64 -8.37 -19.57
C VAL A 15 22.61 -6.86 -19.35
N ARG A 16 23.45 -6.12 -20.08
CA ARG A 16 23.45 -4.66 -20.14
C ARG A 16 23.48 -4.14 -21.56
N HIS A 17 23.11 -2.91 -21.76
CA HIS A 17 23.24 -2.19 -23.04
C HIS A 17 24.27 -1.06 -22.97
N THR A 18 24.73 -0.60 -24.12
CA THR A 18 25.73 0.48 -24.25
C THR A 18 25.18 1.72 -24.95
N ILE A 19 23.92 1.73 -25.32
CA ILE A 19 23.26 2.75 -26.12
C ILE A 19 22.30 3.60 -25.30
N THR A 20 21.89 4.73 -25.89
CA THR A 20 21.02 5.67 -25.20
C THR A 20 19.60 5.17 -24.99
N GLU A 21 18.95 5.64 -23.95
CA GLU A 21 17.57 5.33 -23.64
C GLU A 21 16.58 5.57 -24.81
N PRO A 22 16.63 6.72 -25.54
CA PRO A 22 15.75 6.96 -26.69
C PRO A 22 15.93 5.96 -27.83
N GLU A 23 17.15 5.51 -28.09
CA GLU A 23 17.41 4.48 -29.12
C GLU A 23 16.78 3.15 -28.75
N ILE A 24 16.92 2.72 -27.49
CA ILE A 24 16.28 1.49 -26.99
C ILE A 24 14.77 1.59 -27.09
N GLU A 25 14.16 2.70 -26.67
CA GLU A 25 12.71 2.88 -26.74
C GLU A 25 12.18 2.81 -28.18
N GLY A 26 12.93 3.35 -29.13
CA GLY A 26 12.61 3.25 -30.55
C GLY A 26 12.58 1.80 -31.05
N TYR A 27 13.48 0.95 -30.58
CA TYR A 27 13.50 -0.49 -30.90
C TYR A 27 12.34 -1.25 -30.24
N ILE A 28 12.17 -1.09 -28.94
CA ILE A 28 11.12 -1.78 -28.18
C ILE A 28 9.73 -1.45 -28.73
N LYS A 29 9.49 -0.21 -29.10
CA LYS A 29 8.22 0.20 -29.71
C LYS A 29 7.84 -0.62 -30.96
N ARG A 30 8.83 -1.00 -31.76
CA ARG A 30 8.61 -1.82 -32.98
C ARG A 30 8.23 -3.27 -32.68
N TYR A 31 8.59 -3.76 -31.48
CA TYR A 31 8.34 -5.13 -31.07
C TYR A 31 7.08 -5.30 -30.19
N LYS A 32 6.38 -4.22 -29.84
CA LYS A 32 5.17 -4.28 -29.02
C LYS A 32 4.04 -5.17 -29.59
N GLU A 33 4.01 -5.32 -30.92
CA GLU A 33 3.06 -6.18 -31.60
C GLU A 33 3.52 -7.67 -31.68
N ASN A 34 4.70 -7.96 -31.20
CA ASN A 34 5.21 -9.31 -31.16
C ASN A 34 4.38 -10.16 -30.17
N PRO A 35 3.97 -11.40 -30.53
CA PRO A 35 3.21 -12.30 -29.65
C PRO A 35 3.87 -12.52 -28.26
N ILE A 36 5.19 -12.44 -28.16
CA ILE A 36 5.92 -12.53 -26.90
C ILE A 36 5.70 -11.31 -26.01
N ALA A 37 5.44 -10.14 -26.58
CA ALA A 37 5.14 -8.91 -25.80
C ALA A 37 3.95 -9.07 -24.85
N LYS A 38 3.04 -10.01 -25.11
CA LYS A 38 1.99 -10.43 -24.18
C LYS A 38 2.52 -10.79 -22.78
N TYR A 39 3.75 -11.28 -22.68
CA TYR A 39 4.32 -11.78 -21.43
C TYR A 39 5.29 -10.81 -20.73
N TRP A 40 5.85 -9.81 -21.40
CA TRP A 40 6.83 -8.91 -20.76
C TRP A 40 6.39 -7.46 -20.60
N GLU A 41 5.50 -6.93 -21.43
CA GLU A 41 4.97 -5.58 -21.29
C GLU A 41 6.00 -4.50 -20.89
N GLY A 42 6.84 -4.11 -21.79
CA GLY A 42 7.95 -3.17 -21.74
C GLY A 42 8.10 -2.15 -20.62
N LYS A 43 7.04 -1.70 -19.99
CA LYS A 43 7.11 -0.73 -18.89
C LYS A 43 7.44 -1.31 -17.51
N PHE A 44 7.51 -2.63 -17.37
CA PHE A 44 7.61 -3.31 -16.07
C PHE A 44 8.92 -4.05 -15.87
N ALA A 45 9.68 -4.22 -16.93
CA ALA A 45 10.98 -4.82 -16.94
C ALA A 45 12.04 -3.78 -17.33
N CYS A 46 13.30 -4.15 -17.30
CA CYS A 46 14.35 -3.36 -17.92
C CYS A 46 14.39 -3.57 -19.44
N LYS A 47 14.99 -2.65 -20.15
CA LYS A 47 15.04 -2.66 -21.62
C LYS A 47 15.83 -3.82 -22.18
N GLU A 48 16.86 -4.25 -21.48
CA GLU A 48 17.66 -5.43 -21.83
C GLU A 48 16.80 -6.70 -21.86
N TYR A 49 16.02 -6.91 -20.80
CA TYR A 49 15.07 -8.04 -20.76
C TYR A 49 14.05 -7.96 -21.90
N GLU A 50 13.53 -6.77 -22.18
CA GLU A 50 12.57 -6.54 -23.27
C GLU A 50 13.17 -6.86 -24.63
N LEU A 51 14.42 -6.45 -24.89
CA LEU A 51 15.13 -6.77 -26.13
C LEU A 51 15.43 -8.28 -26.28
N VAL A 52 15.77 -8.96 -25.19
CA VAL A 52 15.93 -10.40 -25.16
C VAL A 52 14.60 -11.09 -25.49
N MET A 53 13.54 -10.74 -24.80
CA MET A 53 12.22 -11.36 -25.01
C MET A 53 11.61 -11.06 -26.39
N ALA A 54 11.91 -9.88 -26.95
CA ALA A 54 11.55 -9.52 -28.31
C ALA A 54 12.42 -10.26 -29.38
N ARG A 55 13.44 -11.00 -28.95
CA ARG A 55 14.43 -11.65 -29.85
C ARG A 55 15.03 -10.64 -30.84
N ASP A 56 15.38 -9.45 -30.34
CA ASP A 56 15.96 -8.41 -31.16
C ASP A 56 17.27 -8.90 -31.82
N LYS A 57 17.40 -8.66 -33.15
CA LYS A 57 18.54 -9.12 -33.96
C LYS A 57 19.51 -7.99 -34.29
N VAL A 58 19.23 -6.77 -33.86
CA VAL A 58 19.98 -5.59 -34.33
C VAL A 58 20.70 -4.90 -33.18
N MET A 59 20.05 -4.80 -32.01
CA MET A 59 20.57 -4.07 -30.89
C MET A 59 21.70 -4.80 -30.20
N PRO A 60 22.90 -4.19 -30.08
CA PRO A 60 24.01 -4.82 -29.38
C PRO A 60 23.76 -4.79 -27.86
N LEU A 61 23.80 -5.94 -27.27
CA LEU A 61 23.77 -6.16 -25.83
C LEU A 61 25.11 -6.77 -25.40
N ILE A 62 25.42 -6.65 -24.12
CA ILE A 62 26.58 -7.29 -23.50
C ILE A 62 26.06 -8.15 -22.34
N MET A 63 26.42 -9.41 -22.35
CA MET A 63 26.23 -10.30 -21.21
C MET A 63 27.56 -10.37 -20.45
N ASP A 64 27.58 -9.81 -19.25
CA ASP A 64 28.71 -9.92 -18.33
C ASP A 64 28.50 -11.14 -17.42
N PHE A 65 29.46 -12.05 -17.41
CA PHE A 65 29.46 -13.25 -16.59
C PHE A 65 30.17 -13.01 -15.26
N GLU A 66 29.82 -13.79 -14.23
CA GLU A 66 30.44 -13.72 -12.89
C GLU A 66 31.93 -14.14 -12.89
N ASP A 67 32.38 -14.87 -13.91
CA ASP A 67 33.80 -15.22 -14.08
C ASP A 67 34.64 -14.10 -14.70
N GLY A 68 34.05 -12.93 -14.91
CA GLY A 68 34.69 -11.74 -15.48
C GLY A 68 34.74 -11.71 -17.00
N LYS A 69 34.18 -12.68 -17.71
CA LYS A 69 34.06 -12.65 -19.16
C LYS A 69 32.84 -11.82 -19.57
N SER A 70 32.96 -11.19 -20.75
CA SER A 70 31.86 -10.46 -21.38
C SER A 70 31.63 -11.05 -22.78
N TYR A 71 30.35 -11.20 -23.11
CA TYR A 71 29.91 -11.68 -24.41
C TYR A 71 29.02 -10.65 -25.07
N SER A 72 29.47 -10.13 -26.24
CA SER A 72 28.66 -9.21 -27.05
C SER A 72 27.73 -10.02 -27.95
N ALA A 73 26.43 -9.77 -27.83
CA ALA A 73 25.38 -10.51 -28.54
C ALA A 73 24.15 -9.64 -28.78
N THR A 74 23.27 -10.08 -29.63
CA THR A 74 21.93 -9.52 -29.82
C THR A 74 20.94 -10.14 -28.81
N GLY A 75 19.78 -9.51 -28.67
CA GLY A 75 18.70 -10.06 -27.86
C GLY A 75 18.27 -11.48 -28.30
N ALA A 76 18.29 -11.75 -29.62
CA ALA A 76 17.98 -13.09 -30.15
C ALA A 76 19.01 -14.14 -29.73
N GLU A 77 20.30 -13.83 -29.81
CA GLU A 77 21.36 -14.76 -29.42
C GLU A 77 21.36 -15.03 -27.91
N ILE A 78 21.09 -14.01 -27.09
CA ILE A 78 20.94 -14.17 -25.64
C ILE A 78 19.70 -14.99 -25.32
N TYR A 79 18.59 -14.76 -26.03
CA TYR A 79 17.37 -15.56 -25.87
C TYR A 79 17.67 -17.05 -26.14
N ASP A 80 18.31 -17.37 -27.27
CA ASP A 80 18.66 -18.75 -27.63
C ASP A 80 19.63 -19.38 -26.63
N LEU A 81 20.56 -18.61 -26.09
CA LEU A 81 21.48 -19.06 -25.05
C LEU A 81 20.76 -19.43 -23.74
N ILE A 82 19.67 -18.77 -23.40
CA ILE A 82 18.93 -19.01 -22.14
C ILE A 82 17.84 -20.06 -22.35
N PHE A 83 17.06 -19.96 -23.41
CA PHE A 83 15.84 -20.74 -23.60
C PHE A 83 16.04 -22.02 -24.44
N HIS A 84 17.06 -22.07 -25.32
CA HIS A 84 17.22 -23.15 -26.27
C HIS A 84 18.52 -23.93 -26.12
N ASN A 85 19.41 -23.55 -25.25
CA ASN A 85 20.73 -24.18 -25.13
C ASN A 85 20.79 -25.31 -24.07
N GLY A 86 19.65 -25.72 -23.54
CA GLY A 86 19.54 -26.81 -22.57
C GLY A 86 20.19 -26.52 -21.19
N LYS A 87 20.61 -25.28 -20.94
CA LYS A 87 21.16 -24.88 -19.65
C LYS A 87 20.00 -24.58 -18.66
N PRO A 88 20.14 -25.01 -17.41
CA PRO A 88 19.11 -24.74 -16.41
C PRO A 88 19.21 -23.29 -15.89
N TRP A 89 19.03 -22.34 -16.78
CA TRP A 89 19.14 -20.91 -16.52
C TRP A 89 17.80 -20.22 -16.65
N CYS A 90 17.57 -19.21 -15.82
CA CYS A 90 16.44 -18.28 -15.97
C CYS A 90 16.93 -16.84 -16.07
N ILE A 91 16.15 -16.01 -16.75
CA ILE A 91 16.36 -14.56 -16.82
C ILE A 91 15.29 -13.84 -15.99
N THR A 92 15.71 -12.92 -15.16
CA THR A 92 14.82 -12.03 -14.40
C THR A 92 14.58 -10.71 -15.12
N ALA A 93 13.53 -9.99 -14.75
CA ALA A 93 13.08 -8.81 -15.48
C ALA A 93 14.04 -7.60 -15.45
N ASN A 94 15.16 -7.68 -14.72
CA ASN A 94 16.28 -6.72 -14.78
C ASN A 94 17.47 -7.24 -15.60
N GLY A 95 17.31 -8.34 -16.37
CA GLY A 95 18.37 -8.91 -17.17
C GLY A 95 19.37 -9.76 -16.41
N THR A 96 19.20 -10.03 -15.11
CA THR A 96 20.08 -10.91 -14.34
C THR A 96 19.70 -12.37 -14.60
N ILE A 97 20.72 -13.22 -14.80
CA ILE A 97 20.56 -14.65 -15.11
C ILE A 97 20.97 -15.46 -13.91
N PHE A 98 20.11 -16.39 -13.51
CA PHE A 98 20.32 -17.33 -12.39
C PHE A 98 20.33 -18.77 -12.90
N THR A 99 21.06 -19.65 -12.18
CA THR A 99 21.10 -21.08 -12.47
C THR A 99 20.23 -21.87 -11.50
N PHE A 100 19.67 -22.99 -12.00
CA PHE A 100 19.02 -24.01 -11.20
C PHE A 100 19.89 -25.28 -11.00
N GLU A 101 21.17 -25.28 -11.41
CA GLU A 101 22.09 -26.38 -11.18
C GLU A 101 22.25 -26.74 -9.70
N LYS A 102 22.09 -25.76 -8.85
CA LYS A 102 22.09 -25.89 -7.39
C LYS A 102 20.98 -25.03 -6.79
N LYS A 103 20.41 -25.47 -5.70
CA LYS A 103 19.47 -24.68 -4.92
C LYS A 103 20.22 -23.56 -4.17
N GLY A 104 19.81 -22.32 -4.39
CA GLY A 104 20.39 -21.18 -3.69
C GLY A 104 20.14 -21.21 -2.18
N VAL A 105 21.08 -20.69 -1.40
CA VAL A 105 20.98 -20.62 0.06
C VAL A 105 19.77 -19.78 0.50
N ILE A 106 19.56 -18.62 -0.14
CA ILE A 106 18.42 -17.73 0.18
C ILE A 106 17.08 -18.40 -0.16
N PRO A 107 16.84 -18.95 -1.35
CA PRO A 107 15.65 -19.74 -1.63
C PRO A 107 15.42 -20.91 -0.68
N GLY A 108 16.48 -21.64 -0.30
CA GLY A 108 16.40 -22.73 0.66
C GLY A 108 15.94 -22.28 2.04
N LEU A 109 16.51 -21.19 2.55
CA LEU A 109 16.13 -20.58 3.84
C LEU A 109 14.69 -20.09 3.83
N LEU A 110 14.25 -19.42 2.76
CA LEU A 110 12.88 -18.97 2.60
C LEU A 110 11.88 -20.13 2.56
N GLU A 111 12.23 -21.24 1.92
CA GLU A 111 11.40 -22.43 1.89
C GLU A 111 11.25 -23.04 3.29
N GLN A 112 12.35 -23.21 4.02
CA GLN A 112 12.35 -23.70 5.40
C GLN A 112 11.47 -22.80 6.30
N TRP A 113 11.70 -21.50 6.31
CA TRP A 113 10.93 -20.57 7.14
C TRP A 113 9.42 -20.52 6.77
N TYR A 114 9.12 -20.68 5.47
CA TYR A 114 7.73 -20.74 5.03
C TYR A 114 7.04 -22.02 5.51
N SER A 115 7.71 -23.18 5.43
CA SER A 115 7.21 -24.45 5.93
C SER A 115 6.96 -24.39 7.44
N GLU A 116 7.97 -23.96 8.21
CA GLU A 116 7.85 -23.77 9.66
C GLU A 116 6.70 -22.83 10.02
N ARG A 117 6.52 -21.74 9.25
CA ARG A 117 5.39 -20.82 9.47
C ARG A 117 4.04 -21.51 9.24
N LYS A 118 3.89 -22.34 8.22
CA LYS A 118 2.65 -23.08 7.95
C LYS A 118 2.31 -24.05 9.08
N GLU A 119 3.30 -24.75 9.63
CA GLU A 119 3.12 -25.61 10.80
C GLU A 119 2.65 -24.81 12.04
N LEU A 120 3.27 -23.66 12.29
CA LEU A 120 2.88 -22.76 13.39
C LEU A 120 1.47 -22.17 13.20
N GLN A 121 1.08 -21.86 11.96
CA GLN A 121 -0.28 -21.42 11.64
C GLN A 121 -1.31 -22.52 11.86
N ALA A 122 -0.99 -23.79 11.49
CA ALA A 122 -1.86 -24.91 11.75
C ALA A 122 -2.10 -25.10 13.27
N LYS A 123 -1.02 -25.08 14.06
CA LYS A 123 -1.12 -25.11 15.53
C LYS A 123 -1.94 -23.95 16.11
N ALA A 124 -1.74 -22.72 15.62
CA ALA A 124 -2.53 -21.58 16.06
C ALA A 124 -4.03 -21.79 15.73
N LYS A 125 -4.34 -22.38 14.57
CA LYS A 125 -5.73 -22.65 14.17
C LYS A 125 -6.44 -23.65 15.10
N GLU A 126 -5.72 -24.66 15.61
CA GLU A 126 -6.27 -25.66 16.55
C GLU A 126 -6.78 -25.00 17.84
N PHE A 127 -6.17 -23.91 18.30
CA PHE A 127 -6.55 -23.19 19.51
C PHE A 127 -7.40 -21.92 19.27
N LYS A 128 -7.73 -21.62 18.00
CA LYS A 128 -8.39 -20.34 17.63
C LYS A 128 -9.77 -20.18 18.29
N GLU A 129 -10.56 -21.26 18.35
CA GLU A 129 -11.90 -21.22 18.93
C GLU A 129 -11.88 -21.12 20.46
N GLN A 130 -10.87 -21.71 21.09
CA GLN A 130 -10.69 -21.67 22.53
C GLN A 130 -10.13 -20.32 23.01
N GLY A 131 -9.42 -19.60 22.10
CA GLY A 131 -8.75 -18.35 22.45
C GLY A 131 -7.65 -18.53 23.52
N GLY A 132 -7.33 -17.45 24.20
CA GLY A 132 -6.45 -17.50 25.38
C GLY A 132 -4.95 -17.56 25.08
N ALA A 133 -4.17 -18.03 26.07
CA ALA A 133 -2.72 -17.99 26.05
C ALA A 133 -2.09 -18.88 24.97
N GLU A 134 -2.65 -20.06 24.73
CA GLU A 134 -2.15 -21.02 23.74
C GLU A 134 -2.25 -20.45 22.32
N TYR A 135 -3.44 -19.94 21.94
CA TYR A 135 -3.60 -19.26 20.66
C TYR A 135 -2.59 -18.12 20.48
N ALA A 136 -2.49 -17.23 21.49
CA ALA A 136 -1.59 -16.10 21.46
C ALA A 136 -0.11 -16.51 21.36
N PHE A 137 0.27 -17.62 21.96
CA PHE A 137 1.62 -18.17 21.91
C PHE A 137 1.99 -18.62 20.48
N TRP A 138 1.13 -19.45 19.85
CA TRP A 138 1.41 -19.95 18.50
C TRP A 138 1.28 -18.86 17.43
N ASP A 139 0.31 -17.95 17.57
CA ASP A 139 0.13 -16.81 16.66
C ASP A 139 1.34 -15.86 16.69
N LYS A 140 1.88 -15.54 17.85
CA LYS A 140 3.10 -14.72 17.95
C LYS A 140 4.32 -15.40 17.30
N ARG A 141 4.45 -16.71 17.41
CA ARG A 141 5.56 -17.45 16.80
C ARG A 141 5.47 -17.47 15.26
N GLN A 142 4.29 -17.71 14.70
CA GLN A 142 4.11 -17.62 13.24
C GLN A 142 4.34 -16.19 12.74
N LEU A 143 3.96 -15.17 13.53
CA LEU A 143 4.20 -13.77 13.20
C LEU A 143 5.70 -13.44 13.12
N VAL A 144 6.53 -13.95 14.03
CA VAL A 144 8.00 -13.81 13.96
C VAL A 144 8.54 -14.38 12.65
N LYS A 145 8.07 -15.58 12.23
CA LYS A 145 8.47 -16.16 10.94
C LYS A 145 8.02 -15.32 9.76
N LYS A 146 6.80 -14.74 9.80
CA LYS A 146 6.32 -13.80 8.78
C LYS A 146 7.22 -12.57 8.69
N ILE A 147 7.65 -12.01 9.83
CA ILE A 147 8.56 -10.86 9.86
C ILE A 147 9.91 -11.23 9.24
N ASN A 148 10.49 -12.37 9.59
CA ASN A 148 11.77 -12.85 9.03
C ASN A 148 11.70 -13.03 7.52
N LEU A 149 10.65 -13.69 6.99
CA LEU A 149 10.40 -13.86 5.57
C LEU A 149 10.35 -12.52 4.82
N ASN A 150 9.60 -11.56 5.35
CA ASN A 150 9.43 -10.25 4.72
C ASN A 150 10.66 -9.34 4.85
N SER A 151 11.44 -9.50 5.93
CA SER A 151 12.63 -8.67 6.20
C SER A 151 13.85 -9.10 5.40
N LEU A 152 13.91 -10.36 4.97
CA LEU A 152 15.06 -10.89 4.23
C LEU A 152 15.30 -10.10 2.94
N TYR A 153 14.24 -9.79 2.19
CA TYR A 153 14.32 -8.94 1.01
C TYR A 153 14.96 -7.57 1.32
N GLY A 154 14.52 -6.92 2.40
CA GLY A 154 15.09 -5.64 2.84
C GLY A 154 16.56 -5.74 3.23
N ALA A 155 16.97 -6.85 3.83
CA ALA A 155 18.37 -7.11 4.18
C ALA A 155 19.27 -7.24 2.95
N LEU A 156 18.77 -7.86 1.86
CA LEU A 156 19.51 -7.98 0.59
C LEU A 156 19.75 -6.63 -0.10
N LEU A 157 18.94 -5.61 0.21
CA LEU A 157 19.06 -4.25 -0.34
C LEU A 157 19.80 -3.28 0.61
N ASN A 158 20.19 -3.71 1.80
CA ASN A 158 20.91 -2.87 2.72
C ASN A 158 22.42 -2.93 2.42
N PRO A 159 23.07 -1.80 2.03
CA PRO A 159 24.52 -1.78 1.76
C PRO A 159 25.39 -2.23 2.94
N GLY A 160 24.89 -2.16 4.17
CA GLY A 160 25.56 -2.69 5.37
C GLY A 160 25.42 -4.19 5.56
N SER A 161 24.61 -4.88 4.74
CA SER A 161 24.47 -6.34 4.80
C SER A 161 25.62 -7.03 4.07
N ARG A 162 26.13 -8.12 4.66
CA ARG A 162 27.13 -8.98 4.00
C ARG A 162 26.64 -9.60 2.69
N PHE A 163 25.33 -9.77 2.54
CA PHE A 163 24.68 -10.38 1.35
C PHE A 163 24.08 -9.32 0.42
N PHE A 164 24.49 -8.06 0.56
CA PHE A 164 24.02 -7.00 -0.30
C PHE A 164 24.41 -7.25 -1.75
N ASP A 165 23.41 -7.30 -2.62
CA ASP A 165 23.58 -7.24 -4.08
C ASP A 165 22.37 -6.53 -4.70
N GLY A 166 22.60 -5.38 -5.31
CA GLY A 166 21.57 -4.56 -5.93
C GLY A 166 20.81 -5.30 -7.04
N ARG A 167 21.47 -6.25 -7.72
CA ARG A 167 20.86 -7.07 -8.77
C ARG A 167 19.76 -7.97 -8.22
N LEU A 168 19.96 -8.57 -7.02
CA LEU A 168 18.95 -9.40 -6.35
C LEU A 168 17.70 -8.60 -6.01
N GLY A 169 17.88 -7.39 -5.50
CA GLY A 169 16.78 -6.51 -5.18
C GLY A 169 15.97 -6.09 -6.40
N GLN A 170 16.65 -5.69 -7.46
CA GLN A 170 16.02 -5.32 -8.73
C GLN A 170 15.34 -6.55 -9.38
N SER A 171 16.00 -7.71 -9.40
CA SER A 171 15.42 -8.97 -9.88
C SER A 171 14.10 -9.26 -9.17
N THR A 172 14.08 -9.16 -7.84
CA THR A 172 12.88 -9.43 -7.03
C THR A 172 11.75 -8.47 -7.36
N THR A 173 12.02 -7.17 -7.39
CA THR A 173 10.96 -6.16 -7.60
C THR A 173 10.45 -6.12 -9.02
N LEU A 174 11.32 -6.16 -10.02
CA LEU A 174 10.91 -6.07 -11.42
C LEU A 174 10.21 -7.36 -11.88
N THR A 175 10.74 -8.53 -11.54
CA THR A 175 10.07 -9.81 -11.84
C THR A 175 8.74 -9.93 -11.08
N GLY A 176 8.69 -9.50 -9.82
CA GLY A 176 7.44 -9.42 -9.05
C GLY A 176 6.38 -8.55 -9.71
N ARG A 177 6.78 -7.41 -10.29
CA ARG A 177 5.87 -6.54 -11.06
C ARG A 177 5.35 -7.22 -12.32
N CYS A 178 6.19 -7.96 -13.03
CA CYS A 178 5.77 -8.73 -14.20
C CYS A 178 4.75 -9.80 -13.81
N ILE A 179 5.01 -10.56 -12.73
CA ILE A 179 4.09 -11.58 -12.21
C ILE A 179 2.76 -10.96 -11.77
N ALA A 180 2.77 -9.84 -11.02
CA ALA A 180 1.56 -9.16 -10.58
C ALA A 180 0.70 -8.67 -11.76
N ARG A 181 1.34 -8.22 -12.83
CA ARG A 181 0.62 -7.83 -14.05
C ARG A 181 0.08 -9.00 -14.82
N HIS A 182 0.83 -10.09 -14.91
CA HIS A 182 0.31 -11.34 -15.45
C HIS A 182 -0.92 -11.81 -14.67
N MET A 183 -0.84 -11.82 -13.34
CA MET A 183 -1.97 -12.15 -12.47
C MET A 183 -3.20 -11.29 -12.78
N SER A 184 -3.04 -9.96 -12.88
CA SER A 184 -4.14 -9.06 -13.23
C SER A 184 -4.70 -9.34 -14.62
N ALA A 185 -3.83 -9.57 -15.62
CA ALA A 185 -4.25 -9.86 -16.99
C ALA A 185 -4.97 -11.21 -17.09
N ALA A 186 -4.49 -12.23 -16.37
CA ALA A 186 -5.13 -13.54 -16.31
C ALA A 186 -6.48 -13.50 -15.58
N CYS A 187 -6.62 -12.71 -14.50
CA CYS A 187 -7.92 -12.45 -13.87
C CYS A 187 -8.91 -11.83 -14.88
N ASN A 188 -8.49 -10.80 -15.61
CA ASN A 188 -9.36 -10.19 -16.61
C ASN A 188 -9.68 -11.14 -17.76
N GLU A 189 -8.73 -11.95 -18.22
CA GLU A 189 -8.94 -12.95 -19.28
C GLU A 189 -9.96 -14.00 -18.84
N THR A 190 -9.87 -14.49 -17.59
CA THR A 190 -10.82 -15.47 -17.04
C THR A 190 -12.24 -14.90 -16.95
N ILE A 191 -12.39 -13.63 -16.57
CA ILE A 191 -13.70 -13.00 -16.35
C ILE A 191 -14.28 -12.43 -17.64
N ALA A 192 -13.46 -11.75 -18.46
CA ALA A 192 -13.88 -10.94 -19.61
C ALA A 192 -13.39 -11.47 -20.96
N GLY A 193 -12.62 -12.57 -21.00
CA GLY A 193 -12.08 -13.15 -22.22
C GLY A 193 -10.92 -12.38 -22.86
N GLU A 194 -10.39 -11.32 -22.22
CA GLU A 194 -9.30 -10.49 -22.72
C GLU A 194 -8.10 -10.50 -21.77
N TYR A 195 -6.93 -10.89 -22.27
CA TYR A 195 -5.69 -10.80 -21.51
C TYR A 195 -5.23 -9.34 -21.44
N ASN A 196 -5.66 -8.64 -20.40
CA ASN A 196 -5.38 -7.22 -20.21
C ASN A 196 -5.32 -6.87 -18.72
N HIS A 197 -4.15 -6.43 -18.24
CA HIS A 197 -3.94 -6.12 -16.82
C HIS A 197 -4.63 -4.83 -16.34
N VAL A 198 -5.19 -4.03 -17.24
CA VAL A 198 -6.04 -2.86 -17.00
C VAL A 198 -7.41 -3.03 -17.62
N GLY A 199 -7.83 -4.29 -17.90
CA GLY A 199 -9.12 -4.61 -18.47
C GLY A 199 -10.29 -4.24 -17.56
N LYS A 200 -11.51 -4.35 -18.11
CA LYS A 200 -12.75 -3.86 -17.48
C LYS A 200 -13.05 -4.46 -16.11
N ALA A 201 -12.59 -5.70 -15.84
CA ALA A 201 -12.76 -6.34 -14.54
C ALA A 201 -11.79 -5.83 -13.48
N ILE A 202 -10.65 -5.20 -13.86
CA ILE A 202 -9.60 -4.82 -12.93
C ILE A 202 -9.86 -3.43 -12.35
N ILE A 203 -9.89 -3.35 -11.02
CA ILE A 203 -10.12 -2.10 -10.28
C ILE A 203 -8.79 -1.49 -9.83
N TYR A 204 -7.92 -2.30 -9.18
CA TYR A 204 -6.68 -1.82 -8.56
C TYR A 204 -5.70 -2.96 -8.34
N GLY A 205 -4.41 -2.66 -8.40
CA GLY A 205 -3.33 -3.59 -8.03
C GLY A 205 -2.27 -2.92 -7.17
N ASP A 206 -1.75 -3.64 -6.19
CA ASP A 206 -0.67 -3.14 -5.33
C ASP A 206 0.32 -4.25 -5.00
N THR A 207 1.56 -4.08 -5.43
CA THR A 207 2.73 -4.92 -5.14
C THR A 207 2.54 -6.40 -5.55
N ASP A 208 1.71 -7.14 -4.83
CA ASP A 208 1.45 -8.58 -4.94
C ASP A 208 -0.05 -8.94 -4.88
N SER A 209 -0.92 -7.96 -5.04
CA SER A 209 -2.37 -8.15 -5.00
C SER A 209 -3.07 -7.46 -6.17
N VAL A 210 -4.21 -8.03 -6.55
CA VAL A 210 -5.14 -7.47 -7.52
C VAL A 210 -6.54 -7.38 -6.91
N TYR A 211 -7.22 -6.28 -7.15
CA TYR A 211 -8.63 -6.05 -6.85
C TYR A 211 -9.39 -6.02 -8.16
N PHE A 212 -10.40 -6.85 -8.26
CA PHE A 212 -11.21 -6.98 -9.45
C PHE A 212 -12.70 -7.14 -9.11
N SER A 213 -13.56 -6.93 -10.11
CA SER A 213 -14.99 -7.18 -10.01
C SER A 213 -15.49 -7.77 -11.32
N ALA A 214 -16.24 -8.86 -11.22
CA ALA A 214 -16.94 -9.43 -12.35
C ALA A 214 -18.27 -8.69 -12.66
N TYR A 215 -18.78 -7.87 -11.73
CA TYR A 215 -20.06 -7.16 -11.88
C TYR A 215 -20.18 -6.37 -13.18
N PRO A 216 -19.19 -5.55 -13.61
CA PRO A 216 -19.32 -4.78 -14.85
C PRO A 216 -19.39 -5.64 -16.13
N ILE A 217 -18.94 -6.90 -16.04
CA ILE A 217 -18.95 -7.85 -17.16
C ILE A 217 -20.29 -8.59 -17.24
N TYR A 218 -20.83 -8.97 -16.06
CA TYR A 218 -22.07 -9.73 -15.96
C TYR A 218 -23.32 -8.85 -15.76
N ALA A 219 -23.20 -7.51 -15.87
CA ALA A 219 -24.28 -6.57 -15.57
C ALA A 219 -25.60 -6.87 -16.31
N ASP A 220 -25.53 -7.18 -17.61
CA ASP A 220 -26.72 -7.49 -18.42
C ASP A 220 -27.36 -8.82 -18.03
N GLN A 221 -26.56 -9.85 -17.73
CA GLN A 221 -27.04 -11.16 -17.29
C GLN A 221 -27.63 -11.10 -15.87
N ILE A 222 -27.10 -10.23 -15.02
CA ILE A 222 -27.65 -9.95 -13.69
C ILE A 222 -29.00 -9.26 -13.84
N ALA A 223 -29.10 -8.25 -14.71
CA ALA A 223 -30.35 -7.52 -14.96
C ALA A 223 -31.44 -8.39 -15.58
N SER A 224 -31.08 -9.35 -16.47
CA SER A 224 -32.01 -10.31 -17.05
C SER A 224 -32.39 -11.47 -16.13
N GLY A 225 -31.69 -11.63 -14.99
CA GLY A 225 -31.86 -12.76 -14.07
C GLY A 225 -31.21 -14.06 -14.53
N GLU A 226 -30.44 -14.03 -15.61
CA GLU A 226 -29.66 -15.18 -16.12
C GLU A 226 -28.51 -15.54 -15.18
N PHE A 227 -27.90 -14.54 -14.51
CA PHE A 227 -26.87 -14.74 -13.51
C PHE A 227 -27.32 -14.27 -12.12
N LYS A 228 -27.26 -15.16 -11.15
CA LYS A 228 -27.62 -14.86 -9.77
C LYS A 228 -26.45 -14.16 -9.05
N TRP A 229 -26.62 -12.87 -8.72
CA TRP A 229 -25.62 -12.08 -8.02
C TRP A 229 -25.88 -12.07 -6.52
N ASP A 230 -25.58 -13.16 -5.84
CA ASP A 230 -25.62 -13.25 -4.37
C ASP A 230 -24.23 -13.54 -3.80
N LYS A 231 -24.11 -13.38 -2.49
CA LYS A 231 -22.82 -13.45 -1.80
C LYS A 231 -22.11 -14.80 -1.93
N ASP A 232 -22.84 -15.90 -1.91
CA ASP A 232 -22.26 -17.25 -1.99
C ASP A 232 -21.82 -17.56 -3.41
N THR A 233 -22.66 -17.28 -4.40
CA THR A 233 -22.31 -17.44 -5.83
C THR A 233 -21.06 -16.60 -6.20
N ILE A 234 -20.91 -15.42 -5.62
CA ILE A 234 -19.76 -14.55 -5.90
C ILE A 234 -18.49 -15.04 -5.21
N VAL A 235 -18.58 -15.60 -4.01
CA VAL A 235 -17.44 -16.26 -3.34
C VAL A 235 -16.95 -17.41 -4.20
N ASP A 236 -17.84 -18.31 -4.64
CA ASP A 236 -17.49 -19.45 -5.48
C ASP A 236 -16.89 -19.03 -6.83
N LEU A 237 -17.47 -18.00 -7.47
CA LEU A 237 -16.92 -17.44 -8.70
C LEU A 237 -15.49 -16.92 -8.52
N TYR A 238 -15.24 -16.18 -7.45
CA TYR A 238 -13.92 -15.58 -7.23
C TYR A 238 -12.89 -16.59 -6.75
N ASP A 239 -13.27 -17.65 -6.09
CA ASP A 239 -12.41 -18.79 -5.81
C ASP A 239 -12.03 -19.52 -7.12
N ALA A 240 -12.99 -19.77 -7.99
CA ALA A 240 -12.74 -20.37 -9.31
C ALA A 240 -11.82 -19.50 -10.20
N VAL A 241 -11.97 -18.17 -10.15
CA VAL A 241 -11.03 -17.25 -10.83
C VAL A 241 -9.62 -17.39 -10.25
N GLY A 242 -9.48 -17.47 -8.93
CA GLY A 242 -8.20 -17.67 -8.26
C GLY A 242 -7.51 -18.97 -8.69
N ASP A 243 -8.26 -20.05 -8.75
CA ASP A 243 -7.77 -21.37 -9.19
C ASP A 243 -7.34 -21.34 -10.66
N ALA A 244 -8.16 -20.76 -11.55
CA ALA A 244 -7.82 -20.62 -12.97
C ALA A 244 -6.54 -19.80 -13.18
N VAL A 245 -6.36 -18.71 -12.42
CA VAL A 245 -5.16 -17.88 -12.47
C VAL A 245 -3.92 -18.66 -12.01
N ASN A 246 -4.05 -19.45 -10.94
CA ASN A 246 -2.94 -20.28 -10.44
C ASN A 246 -2.41 -21.24 -11.49
N GLU A 247 -3.27 -21.85 -12.30
CA GLU A 247 -2.87 -22.73 -13.39
C GLU A 247 -2.08 -22.03 -14.51
N THR A 248 -2.14 -20.69 -14.58
CA THR A 248 -1.39 -19.92 -15.59
C THR A 248 0.07 -19.66 -15.20
N PHE A 249 0.41 -19.63 -13.89
CA PHE A 249 1.74 -19.22 -13.44
C PHE A 249 2.89 -20.12 -13.94
N PRO A 250 2.80 -21.47 -13.93
CA PRO A 250 3.90 -22.28 -14.42
C PRO A 250 4.24 -21.99 -15.87
N GLY A 251 3.21 -21.94 -16.74
CA GLY A 251 3.40 -21.62 -18.15
C GLY A 251 3.86 -20.19 -18.41
N TYR A 252 3.44 -19.22 -17.58
CA TYR A 252 3.96 -17.86 -17.65
C TYR A 252 5.45 -17.81 -17.27
N MET A 253 5.83 -18.43 -16.15
CA MET A 253 7.22 -18.44 -15.66
C MET A 253 8.17 -19.15 -16.61
N ASP A 254 7.72 -20.22 -17.26
CA ASP A 254 8.46 -20.88 -18.32
C ASP A 254 8.70 -19.93 -19.51
N ARG A 255 7.63 -19.44 -20.11
CA ARG A 255 7.72 -18.60 -21.32
C ARG A 255 8.40 -17.25 -21.11
N ALA A 256 8.18 -16.61 -19.96
CA ALA A 256 8.72 -15.27 -19.68
C ALA A 256 10.11 -15.30 -19.04
N HIS A 257 10.45 -16.35 -18.33
CA HIS A 257 11.67 -16.39 -17.51
C HIS A 257 12.50 -17.65 -17.66
N ASN A 258 12.06 -18.64 -18.42
CA ASN A 258 12.66 -19.98 -18.53
C ASN A 258 12.80 -20.69 -17.17
N CYS A 259 11.79 -20.54 -16.32
CA CYS A 259 11.76 -21.24 -15.03
C CYS A 259 11.17 -22.63 -15.20
N PRO A 260 11.78 -23.69 -14.60
CA PRO A 260 11.19 -25.03 -14.59
C PRO A 260 9.78 -25.04 -13.96
N ASP A 261 8.89 -25.91 -14.43
CA ASP A 261 7.51 -26.02 -13.98
C ASP A 261 7.37 -26.10 -12.44
N SER A 262 8.20 -26.93 -11.80
CA SER A 262 8.20 -27.08 -10.34
C SER A 262 8.51 -25.76 -9.59
N TYR A 263 9.29 -24.87 -10.17
CA TYR A 263 9.60 -23.55 -9.62
C TYR A 263 8.51 -22.53 -9.95
N GLY A 264 7.90 -22.63 -11.13
CA GLY A 264 6.73 -21.80 -11.48
C GLY A 264 5.54 -22.04 -10.56
N ARG A 265 5.29 -23.30 -10.17
CA ARG A 265 4.22 -23.69 -9.21
C ARG A 265 4.42 -23.20 -7.78
N ILE A 266 5.59 -22.65 -7.44
CA ILE A 266 5.80 -21.99 -6.13
C ILE A 266 4.98 -20.70 -6.01
N ILE A 267 4.65 -20.07 -7.14
CA ILE A 267 3.82 -18.88 -7.17
C ILE A 267 2.37 -19.32 -7.06
N ALA A 268 1.68 -18.77 -6.06
CA ALA A 268 0.27 -19.03 -5.83
C ALA A 268 -0.43 -17.75 -5.41
N ALA A 269 -1.59 -17.49 -5.98
CA ALA A 269 -2.52 -16.45 -5.57
C ALA A 269 -3.64 -17.08 -4.73
N GLY A 270 -3.98 -16.46 -3.61
CA GLY A 270 -5.12 -16.85 -2.79
C GLY A 270 -6.13 -15.72 -2.74
N ARG A 271 -7.41 -16.04 -2.76
CA ARG A 271 -8.46 -15.06 -2.50
C ARG A 271 -8.40 -14.67 -1.01
N GLU A 272 -8.08 -13.42 -0.74
CA GLU A 272 -8.07 -12.90 0.63
C GLU A 272 -9.46 -12.44 1.07
N THR A 273 -10.08 -11.53 0.31
CA THR A 273 -11.33 -10.89 0.76
C THR A 273 -12.33 -10.77 -0.38
N VAL A 274 -13.62 -10.94 -0.06
CA VAL A 274 -14.73 -10.54 -0.92
C VAL A 274 -15.50 -9.43 -0.22
N ALA A 275 -15.71 -8.32 -0.93
CA ALA A 275 -16.41 -7.16 -0.42
C ALA A 275 -17.70 -6.91 -1.20
N GLU A 276 -18.75 -6.50 -0.47
CA GLU A 276 -20.02 -6.09 -1.09
C GLU A 276 -19.85 -4.77 -1.85
N ARG A 277 -19.10 -3.83 -1.26
CA ARG A 277 -18.77 -2.53 -1.84
C ARG A 277 -17.37 -2.09 -1.45
N GLY A 278 -16.78 -1.23 -2.29
CA GLY A 278 -15.48 -0.64 -2.02
C GLY A 278 -15.36 0.76 -2.61
N ILE A 279 -14.59 1.60 -1.94
CA ILE A 279 -14.19 2.91 -2.43
C ILE A 279 -12.67 2.95 -2.57
N PHE A 280 -12.16 3.27 -3.76
CA PHE A 280 -10.73 3.39 -4.06
C PHE A 280 -10.42 4.85 -4.38
N ILE A 281 -9.85 5.58 -3.41
CA ILE A 281 -9.60 7.01 -3.52
C ILE A 281 -8.32 7.29 -4.31
N SER A 282 -7.28 6.54 -4.00
CA SER A 282 -5.98 6.63 -4.68
C SER A 282 -5.13 5.42 -4.34
N LYS A 283 -3.92 5.35 -4.91
CA LYS A 283 -2.94 4.29 -4.61
C LYS A 283 -2.74 4.14 -3.11
N LYS A 284 -2.95 2.92 -2.59
CA LYS A 284 -2.84 2.53 -1.17
C LYS A 284 -3.85 3.22 -0.23
N ARG A 285 -4.94 3.80 -0.77
CA ARG A 285 -5.97 4.48 0.01
C ARG A 285 -7.35 4.02 -0.43
N TYR A 286 -7.93 3.09 0.32
CA TYR A 286 -9.23 2.49 0.02
C TYR A 286 -9.96 2.01 1.27
N GLY A 287 -11.27 1.82 1.14
CA GLY A 287 -12.15 1.22 2.13
C GLY A 287 -13.05 0.16 1.49
N LEU A 288 -13.24 -0.97 2.16
CA LEU A 288 -14.05 -2.10 1.70
C LEU A 288 -15.02 -2.54 2.79
N LEU A 289 -16.24 -2.88 2.40
CA LEU A 289 -17.20 -3.59 3.25
C LEU A 289 -17.09 -5.09 2.93
N VAL A 290 -16.22 -5.76 3.69
CA VAL A 290 -15.86 -7.17 3.48
C VAL A 290 -16.90 -8.08 4.13
N TYR A 291 -17.42 -9.07 3.40
CA TYR A 291 -18.32 -10.08 3.93
C TYR A 291 -17.71 -11.49 3.98
N ASP A 292 -16.63 -11.74 3.24
CA ASP A 292 -15.81 -12.94 3.37
C ASP A 292 -14.33 -12.57 3.50
N ASP A 293 -13.64 -13.08 4.52
CA ASP A 293 -12.24 -12.80 4.84
C ASP A 293 -11.50 -14.13 4.96
N GLU A 294 -10.67 -14.47 3.98
CA GLU A 294 -9.91 -15.73 3.87
C GLU A 294 -10.81 -17.00 4.02
N GLY A 295 -11.99 -17.02 3.40
CA GLY A 295 -12.94 -18.13 3.45
C GLY A 295 -13.78 -18.19 4.75
N THR A 296 -13.74 -17.12 5.54
CA THR A 296 -14.59 -16.99 6.75
C THR A 296 -15.61 -15.88 6.55
N ARG A 297 -16.90 -16.21 6.69
CA ARG A 297 -17.98 -15.21 6.62
C ARG A 297 -17.92 -14.29 7.85
N VAL A 298 -17.94 -13.00 7.60
CA VAL A 298 -17.87 -11.93 8.62
C VAL A 298 -19.10 -11.03 8.62
N ASP A 299 -20.12 -11.38 7.85
CA ASP A 299 -21.43 -10.74 7.77
C ASP A 299 -22.48 -11.48 8.61
N THR A 300 -22.07 -11.97 9.75
CA THR A 300 -22.89 -12.68 10.72
C THR A 300 -23.53 -11.71 11.74
N ASP A 301 -24.47 -12.20 12.54
CA ASP A 301 -25.11 -11.47 13.66
C ASP A 301 -25.79 -10.16 13.23
N GLY A 302 -26.41 -10.16 12.04
CA GLY A 302 -27.14 -9.00 11.50
C GLY A 302 -26.24 -7.90 10.92
N LYS A 303 -24.94 -8.10 10.86
CA LYS A 303 -23.99 -7.19 10.23
C LYS A 303 -23.92 -7.43 8.72
N ARG A 304 -23.80 -6.38 7.92
CA ARG A 304 -23.58 -6.51 6.47
C ARG A 304 -22.16 -6.96 6.11
N GLY A 305 -21.22 -6.71 6.99
CA GLY A 305 -19.82 -7.05 6.80
C GLY A 305 -18.89 -6.33 7.78
N LYS A 306 -17.59 -6.46 7.55
CA LYS A 306 -16.52 -5.84 8.33
C LYS A 306 -15.84 -4.75 7.50
N LEU A 307 -15.67 -3.58 8.07
CA LEU A 307 -14.95 -2.49 7.42
C LEU A 307 -13.43 -2.75 7.40
N LYS A 308 -12.85 -2.93 6.20
CA LYS A 308 -11.40 -3.01 5.95
C LYS A 308 -10.93 -1.68 5.38
N VAL A 309 -10.00 -1.00 6.08
CA VAL A 309 -9.53 0.35 5.71
C VAL A 309 -8.02 0.35 5.55
N MET A 310 -7.54 0.89 4.43
CA MET A 310 -6.12 1.04 4.14
C MET A 310 -5.77 2.50 3.80
N GLY A 311 -4.74 3.04 4.45
CA GLY A 311 -4.13 4.33 4.13
C GLY A 311 -5.01 5.57 4.30
N LEU A 312 -6.25 5.42 4.78
CA LEU A 312 -7.17 6.52 5.03
C LEU A 312 -6.89 7.21 6.38
N GLU A 313 -7.37 8.41 6.52
CA GLU A 313 -7.23 9.25 7.72
C GLU A 313 -7.77 8.58 8.99
N ILE A 314 -8.67 7.63 8.85
CA ILE A 314 -9.26 6.81 9.93
C ILE A 314 -8.19 6.07 10.77
N LYS A 315 -7.07 5.67 10.16
CA LYS A 315 -5.98 4.93 10.84
C LYS A 315 -4.73 5.78 11.07
N ARG A 316 -4.76 7.06 10.77
CA ARG A 316 -3.58 7.91 10.88
C ARG A 316 -3.45 8.47 12.31
N SER A 317 -2.26 8.35 12.87
CA SER A 317 -1.93 8.86 14.21
C SER A 317 -2.00 10.39 14.33
N ASP A 318 -2.09 11.11 13.22
CA ASP A 318 -2.24 12.57 13.16
C ASP A 318 -3.70 13.02 12.94
N THR A 319 -4.65 12.10 13.10
CA THR A 319 -6.10 12.40 13.13
C THR A 319 -6.58 12.23 14.56
N PRO A 320 -7.28 13.21 15.15
CA PRO A 320 -7.88 13.08 16.47
C PRO A 320 -8.84 11.86 16.52
N GLU A 321 -8.92 11.19 17.67
CA GLU A 321 -9.71 9.97 17.83
C GLU A 321 -11.20 10.18 17.52
N TYR A 322 -11.80 11.27 18.01
CA TYR A 322 -13.19 11.61 17.70
C TYR A 322 -13.44 11.73 16.19
N MET A 323 -12.46 12.29 15.44
CA MET A 323 -12.55 12.40 13.98
C MET A 323 -12.30 11.05 13.28
N GLN A 324 -11.42 10.20 13.82
CA GLN A 324 -11.24 8.84 13.29
C GLN A 324 -12.53 8.04 13.40
N ASN A 325 -13.22 8.12 14.55
CA ASN A 325 -14.48 7.43 14.80
C ASN A 325 -15.56 7.94 13.84
N PHE A 326 -15.72 9.24 13.72
CA PHE A 326 -16.68 9.85 12.80
C PHE A 326 -16.42 9.44 11.33
N LEU A 327 -15.16 9.52 10.87
CA LEU A 327 -14.80 9.10 9.51
C LEU A 327 -15.06 7.61 9.27
N LYS A 328 -14.88 6.78 10.29
CA LYS A 328 -15.16 5.36 10.21
C LYS A 328 -16.66 5.10 10.05
N GLU A 329 -17.49 5.79 10.81
CA GLU A 329 -18.93 5.68 10.76
C GLU A 329 -19.49 6.12 9.41
N ILE A 330 -19.15 7.32 8.93
CA ILE A 330 -19.64 7.82 7.64
C ILE A 330 -19.14 6.97 6.47
N LEU A 331 -17.92 6.40 6.55
CA LEU A 331 -17.44 5.46 5.53
C LEU A 331 -18.24 4.16 5.55
N GLN A 332 -18.53 3.61 6.73
CA GLN A 332 -19.35 2.41 6.85
C GLN A 332 -20.76 2.65 6.30
N ASP A 333 -21.42 3.73 6.72
CA ASP A 333 -22.76 4.07 6.22
C ASP A 333 -22.78 4.26 4.70
N THR A 334 -21.76 4.94 4.16
CA THR A 334 -21.61 5.12 2.70
C THR A 334 -21.51 3.77 1.98
N LEU A 335 -20.68 2.86 2.49
CA LEU A 335 -20.51 1.53 1.90
C LEU A 335 -21.74 0.64 2.13
N GLU A 336 -22.53 0.88 3.16
CA GLU A 336 -23.81 0.22 3.40
C GLU A 336 -24.95 0.80 2.55
N GLY A 337 -24.72 1.91 1.84
CA GLY A 337 -25.63 2.48 0.87
C GLY A 337 -26.43 3.69 1.36
N ALA A 338 -25.95 4.38 2.39
CA ALA A 338 -26.53 5.65 2.79
C ALA A 338 -26.50 6.66 1.63
N THR A 339 -27.54 7.47 1.53
CA THR A 339 -27.64 8.53 0.52
C THR A 339 -26.78 9.73 0.88
N GLU A 340 -26.49 10.58 -0.11
CA GLU A 340 -25.80 11.86 0.09
C GLU A 340 -26.43 12.70 1.20
N GLU A 341 -27.77 12.80 1.23
CA GLU A 341 -28.50 13.60 2.19
C GLU A 341 -28.24 13.14 3.63
N VAL A 342 -28.31 11.83 3.88
CA VAL A 342 -28.04 11.25 5.21
C VAL A 342 -26.60 11.57 5.65
N ILE A 343 -25.63 11.45 4.76
CA ILE A 343 -24.23 11.73 5.09
C ILE A 343 -24.00 13.24 5.32
N VAL A 344 -24.60 14.11 4.52
CA VAL A 344 -24.54 15.56 4.68
C VAL A 344 -25.12 15.99 6.03
N ASP A 345 -26.28 15.44 6.42
CA ASP A 345 -26.90 15.75 7.71
C ASP A 345 -26.03 15.30 8.90
N ARG A 346 -25.41 14.13 8.82
CA ARG A 346 -24.44 13.66 9.84
C ARG A 346 -23.22 14.58 9.93
N ILE A 347 -22.70 15.05 8.80
CA ILE A 347 -21.57 15.99 8.79
C ILE A 347 -21.97 17.32 9.45
N LEU A 348 -23.16 17.81 9.20
CA LEU A 348 -23.66 19.06 9.81
C LEU A 348 -23.84 18.93 11.33
N GLU A 349 -24.35 17.78 11.80
CA GLU A 349 -24.46 17.48 13.24
C GLU A 349 -23.08 17.42 13.90
N PHE A 350 -22.15 16.69 13.33
CA PHE A 350 -20.78 16.59 13.82
C PHE A 350 -20.07 17.95 13.86
N ARG A 351 -20.32 18.85 12.89
CA ARG A 351 -19.79 20.22 12.93
C ARG A 351 -20.32 21.02 14.11
N LYS A 352 -21.60 20.84 14.50
CA LYS A 352 -22.16 21.48 15.70
C LYS A 352 -21.48 20.99 16.97
N GLU A 353 -21.30 19.67 17.09
CA GLU A 353 -20.57 19.08 18.21
C GLU A 353 -19.14 19.59 18.29
N PHE A 354 -18.41 19.59 17.16
CA PHE A 354 -17.05 20.10 17.09
C PHE A 354 -16.95 21.58 17.53
N ARG A 355 -17.88 22.42 17.12
CA ARG A 355 -17.87 23.84 17.49
C ARG A 355 -18.14 24.02 18.99
N ALA A 356 -18.94 23.18 19.60
CA ALA A 356 -19.22 23.20 21.04
C ALA A 356 -18.03 22.69 21.89
N MET A 357 -17.06 22.00 21.30
CA MET A 357 -15.86 21.54 22.02
C MET A 357 -14.98 22.71 22.45
N PRO A 358 -14.24 22.59 23.58
CA PRO A 358 -13.20 23.54 23.94
C PRO A 358 -12.14 23.67 22.81
N ALA A 359 -11.69 24.91 22.57
CA ALA A 359 -10.78 25.20 21.45
C ALA A 359 -9.48 24.41 21.51
N TRP A 360 -8.96 24.12 22.68
CA TRP A 360 -7.74 23.35 22.90
C TRP A 360 -7.88 21.84 22.64
N GLU A 361 -9.08 21.30 22.55
CA GLU A 361 -9.34 19.91 22.20
C GLU A 361 -9.47 19.71 20.67
N LYS A 362 -9.67 20.79 19.93
CA LYS A 362 -9.83 20.80 18.47
C LYS A 362 -8.51 20.64 17.70
N GLY A 363 -7.39 20.44 18.38
CA GLY A 363 -6.08 20.37 17.75
C GLY A 363 -5.78 19.06 17.02
N THR A 364 -4.66 19.05 16.32
CA THR A 364 -4.17 17.87 15.58
C THR A 364 -3.07 17.16 16.37
N PRO A 365 -3.17 15.86 16.65
CA PRO A 365 -2.11 15.10 17.30
C PRO A 365 -0.84 15.07 16.43
N LYS A 366 0.32 15.36 17.00
CA LYS A 366 1.62 15.31 16.33
C LYS A 366 2.70 14.83 17.28
N ARG A 367 3.65 14.04 16.78
CA ARG A 367 4.87 13.70 17.51
C ARG A 367 5.94 14.74 17.22
N VAL A 368 6.58 15.25 18.26
CA VAL A 368 7.66 16.25 18.17
C VAL A 368 9.00 15.52 18.09
N ASN A 369 9.67 15.60 16.95
CA ASN A 369 10.98 14.98 16.73
C ASN A 369 12.03 16.06 16.42
N ASN A 370 13.26 15.85 16.86
CA ASN A 370 14.40 16.76 16.70
C ASN A 370 14.17 18.14 17.32
N LEU A 371 13.41 18.22 18.42
CA LEU A 371 13.09 19.48 19.10
C LEU A 371 14.32 20.30 19.46
N THR A 372 15.33 19.67 20.03
CA THR A 372 16.60 20.33 20.41
C THR A 372 17.28 21.00 19.23
N LYS A 373 17.31 20.33 18.07
CA LYS A 373 17.88 20.89 16.83
C LYS A 373 17.12 22.14 16.37
N TYR A 374 15.80 22.04 16.29
CA TYR A 374 14.96 23.13 15.82
C TYR A 374 14.86 24.28 16.83
N THR A 375 14.95 24.02 18.12
CA THR A 375 15.03 25.07 19.14
C THR A 375 16.32 25.88 19.01
N LYS A 376 17.47 25.22 18.76
CA LYS A 376 18.75 25.91 18.46
C LYS A 376 18.65 26.74 17.18
N GLU A 377 18.05 26.21 16.13
CA GLU A 377 17.81 26.94 14.87
C GLU A 377 16.91 28.15 15.09
N PHE A 378 15.81 27.98 15.82
CA PHE A 378 14.89 29.09 16.15
C PHE A 378 15.56 30.18 16.98
N LYS A 379 16.36 29.84 18.00
CA LYS A 379 17.11 30.82 18.78
C LYS A 379 18.11 31.62 17.94
N LYS A 380 18.65 31.02 16.89
CA LYS A 380 19.61 31.65 15.99
C LYS A 380 18.96 32.51 14.90
N THR A 381 17.84 32.05 14.34
CA THR A 381 17.25 32.61 13.09
C THR A 381 15.88 33.24 13.28
N GLY A 382 15.23 33.04 14.43
CA GLY A 382 13.84 33.38 14.68
C GLY A 382 12.82 32.55 13.89
N LYS A 383 13.26 31.48 13.21
CA LYS A 383 12.41 30.68 12.33
C LYS A 383 12.55 29.18 12.62
N CYS A 384 11.42 28.46 12.50
CA CYS A 384 11.39 27.00 12.50
C CYS A 384 10.53 26.54 11.31
N ARG A 385 11.10 25.70 10.45
CA ARG A 385 10.43 25.22 9.21
C ARG A 385 9.34 24.19 9.47
N VAL A 386 9.34 23.58 10.65
CA VAL A 386 8.44 22.47 10.99
C VAL A 386 7.36 22.98 11.93
N GLY A 387 6.15 23.21 11.42
CA GLY A 387 5.08 23.88 12.13
C GLY A 387 4.69 23.24 13.48
N HIS A 388 4.62 21.91 13.56
CA HIS A 388 4.28 21.24 14.82
C HIS A 388 5.43 21.28 15.86
N VAL A 389 6.68 21.37 15.40
CA VAL A 389 7.82 21.60 16.30
C VAL A 389 7.83 23.04 16.77
N MET A 390 7.48 23.99 15.90
CA MET A 390 7.30 25.39 16.31
C MET A 390 6.19 25.55 17.36
N ALA A 391 5.09 24.79 17.21
CA ALA A 391 4.03 24.77 18.21
C ALA A 391 4.50 24.28 19.58
N ALA A 392 5.38 23.27 19.61
CA ALA A 392 6.02 22.78 20.84
C ALA A 392 6.99 23.82 21.45
N ILE A 393 7.77 24.49 20.60
CA ILE A 393 8.64 25.58 21.05
C ILE A 393 7.81 26.73 21.65
N ASN A 394 6.67 27.06 21.05
CA ASN A 394 5.78 28.11 21.57
C ASN A 394 5.18 27.73 22.93
N TRP A 395 4.79 26.47 23.14
CA TRP A 395 4.35 25.98 24.45
C TRP A 395 5.43 26.19 25.52
N ASN A 396 6.65 25.68 25.31
CA ASN A 396 7.74 25.79 26.28
C ASN A 396 8.07 27.27 26.57
N ARG A 397 8.05 28.12 25.53
CA ARG A 397 8.25 29.58 25.70
C ARG A 397 7.18 30.25 26.55
N LEU A 398 5.90 29.96 26.30
CA LEU A 398 4.80 30.53 27.07
C LEU A 398 4.79 30.02 28.51
N ARG A 399 5.05 28.71 28.71
CA ARG A 399 5.21 28.13 30.03
C ARG A 399 6.28 28.89 30.84
N ASP A 400 7.44 29.12 30.23
CA ASP A 400 8.54 29.88 30.88
C ASP A 400 8.16 31.34 31.10
N MET A 401 7.44 32.01 30.17
CA MET A 401 6.97 33.39 30.31
C MET A 401 5.93 33.58 31.45
N HIS A 402 5.18 32.51 31.74
CA HIS A 402 4.17 32.52 32.82
C HIS A 402 4.67 31.91 34.13
N ASP A 403 5.96 31.59 34.22
CA ASP A 403 6.60 30.90 35.37
C ASP A 403 5.83 29.63 35.82
N ASP A 404 5.25 28.91 34.84
CA ASP A 404 4.42 27.74 35.10
C ASP A 404 5.30 26.48 35.30
N ALA A 405 5.74 26.29 36.54
CA ALA A 405 6.54 25.12 36.92
C ALA A 405 5.72 23.81 37.00
N TYR A 406 4.39 23.88 36.96
CA TYR A 406 3.51 22.71 37.12
C TYR A 406 3.19 22.00 35.82
N SER A 407 3.22 22.70 34.70
CA SER A 407 2.95 22.13 33.39
C SER A 407 4.17 21.40 32.83
N LEU A 408 3.94 20.33 32.08
CA LEU A 408 4.99 19.52 31.48
C LEU A 408 5.79 20.32 30.44
N ASP A 409 7.10 20.17 30.46
CA ASP A 409 7.97 20.62 29.38
C ASP A 409 7.86 19.66 28.19
N ILE A 410 7.67 20.17 26.99
CA ILE A 410 7.70 19.31 25.81
C ILE A 410 9.15 18.97 25.50
N VAL A 411 9.45 17.69 25.44
CA VAL A 411 10.76 17.15 25.07
C VAL A 411 10.71 16.34 23.78
N ASP A 412 11.87 16.00 23.25
CA ASP A 412 11.97 15.25 21.98
C ASP A 412 11.26 13.89 22.07
N GLY A 413 10.49 13.55 21.05
CA GLY A 413 9.74 12.31 21.00
C GLY A 413 8.34 12.34 21.62
N MET A 414 7.96 13.39 22.36
CA MET A 414 6.62 13.52 22.93
C MET A 414 5.53 13.71 21.89
N LYS A 415 4.33 13.24 22.22
CA LYS A 415 3.10 13.56 21.45
C LYS A 415 2.48 14.86 21.99
N THR A 416 1.99 15.66 21.07
CA THR A 416 1.33 16.93 21.37
C THR A 416 0.06 17.11 20.56
N ILE A 417 -0.93 17.82 21.10
CA ILE A 417 -2.06 18.34 20.35
C ILE A 417 -1.69 19.74 19.87
N VAL A 418 -1.71 19.95 18.56
CA VAL A 418 -1.32 21.23 17.92
C VAL A 418 -2.56 21.98 17.48
N CYS A 419 -2.82 23.13 18.10
CA CYS A 419 -3.92 24.03 17.79
C CYS A 419 -3.42 25.22 16.94
N ALA A 420 -4.27 25.70 16.05
CA ALA A 420 -4.04 26.93 15.31
C ALA A 420 -4.38 28.16 16.18
N LEU A 421 -3.65 29.26 15.98
CA LEU A 421 -3.91 30.52 16.62
C LEU A 421 -4.21 31.59 15.57
N LYS A 422 -5.16 32.48 15.88
CA LYS A 422 -5.40 33.74 15.15
C LYS A 422 -4.20 34.67 15.30
N HIS A 423 -4.18 35.71 14.50
CA HIS A 423 -3.17 36.74 14.65
C HIS A 423 -3.11 37.27 16.11
N ASN A 424 -1.92 37.36 16.66
CA ASN A 424 -1.69 37.77 18.05
C ASN A 424 -0.36 38.55 18.18
N PRO A 425 -0.20 39.36 19.25
CA PRO A 425 1.00 40.18 19.45
C PRO A 425 2.32 39.37 19.55
N LEU A 426 2.24 38.10 19.90
CA LEU A 426 3.41 37.23 20.04
C LEU A 426 3.89 36.65 18.69
N GLY A 427 3.13 36.92 17.60
CA GLY A 427 3.44 36.39 16.25
C GLY A 427 3.38 34.86 16.13
N MET A 428 2.69 34.20 17.05
CA MET A 428 2.54 32.73 17.06
C MET A 428 1.34 32.34 16.19
N THR A 429 1.52 31.38 15.29
CA THR A 429 0.45 30.85 14.42
C THR A 429 -0.11 29.52 14.92
N SER A 430 0.55 28.89 15.89
CA SER A 430 0.14 27.62 16.47
C SER A 430 0.77 27.41 17.84
N ILE A 431 0.13 26.58 18.64
CA ILE A 431 0.57 26.18 19.96
C ILE A 431 0.38 24.67 20.13
N GLY A 432 1.30 24.00 20.81
CA GLY A 432 1.17 22.58 21.17
C GLY A 432 0.85 22.45 22.66
N ILE A 433 0.13 21.37 23.02
CA ILE A 433 0.01 20.93 24.41
C ILE A 433 0.42 19.46 24.49
N PRO A 434 1.22 19.01 25.47
CA PRO A 434 1.54 17.60 25.64
C PRO A 434 0.27 16.75 25.79
N THR A 435 0.17 15.59 25.14
CA THR A 435 -0.99 14.69 25.33
C THR A 435 -1.09 14.14 26.74
N ASP A 436 0.01 14.11 27.47
CA ASP A 436 0.10 13.61 28.84
C ASP A 436 -0.11 14.71 29.89
N GLU A 437 -0.34 15.95 29.44
CA GLU A 437 -0.68 17.06 30.34
C GLU A 437 -2.10 16.89 30.89
N LYS A 438 -2.21 16.79 32.19
CA LYS A 438 -3.50 16.59 32.88
C LYS A 438 -4.20 17.88 33.24
N ARG A 439 -3.46 18.97 33.30
CA ARG A 439 -3.97 20.28 33.65
C ARG A 439 -3.89 21.21 32.44
N ILE A 440 -4.98 21.83 32.07
CA ILE A 440 -4.97 22.90 31.09
C ILE A 440 -4.68 24.20 31.82
N PRO A 441 -3.53 24.85 31.63
CA PRO A 441 -3.20 26.11 32.31
C PRO A 441 -4.16 27.23 31.89
N ASP A 442 -4.45 28.17 32.78
CA ASP A 442 -5.35 29.28 32.48
C ASP A 442 -4.80 30.19 31.38
N TRP A 443 -3.49 30.47 31.39
CA TRP A 443 -2.84 31.22 30.32
C TRP A 443 -3.00 30.55 28.94
N TYR A 444 -3.13 29.20 28.89
CA TYR A 444 -3.36 28.47 27.64
C TYR A 444 -4.78 28.62 27.15
N LYS A 445 -5.78 28.59 28.06
CA LYS A 445 -7.20 28.73 27.72
C LYS A 445 -7.52 30.11 27.13
N GLU A 446 -6.76 31.14 27.54
CA GLU A 446 -6.94 32.56 27.12
C GLU A 446 -6.32 32.84 25.73
N LEU A 447 -5.62 31.87 25.12
CA LEU A 447 -5.01 32.05 23.79
C LEU A 447 -6.07 32.23 22.69
N PRO A 448 -5.80 33.09 21.69
CA PRO A 448 -6.73 33.36 20.60
C PRO A 448 -6.75 32.19 19.58
N PHE A 449 -7.40 31.09 19.93
CA PHE A 449 -7.53 29.93 19.06
C PHE A 449 -8.26 30.25 17.76
N ASP A 450 -7.82 29.67 16.66
CA ASP A 450 -8.46 29.79 15.35
C ASP A 450 -9.33 28.53 15.07
N ASP A 451 -10.56 28.58 15.60
CA ASP A 451 -11.52 27.49 15.43
C ASP A 451 -11.84 27.22 13.95
N ALA A 452 -11.91 28.25 13.13
CA ALA A 452 -12.23 28.15 11.72
C ALA A 452 -11.10 27.39 10.97
N ALA A 453 -9.84 27.75 11.23
CA ALA A 453 -8.70 27.06 10.65
C ALA A 453 -8.60 25.59 11.11
N MET A 454 -8.97 25.30 12.37
CA MET A 454 -9.00 23.93 12.89
C MET A 454 -10.15 23.14 12.30
N GLU A 455 -11.36 23.70 12.16
CA GLU A 455 -12.51 23.07 11.52
C GLU A 455 -12.21 22.74 10.05
N GLU A 456 -11.65 23.69 9.31
CA GLU A 456 -11.23 23.49 7.92
C GLU A 456 -10.23 22.33 7.79
N LYS A 457 -9.22 22.29 8.63
CA LYS A 457 -8.17 21.29 8.59
C LYS A 457 -8.62 19.89 9.01
N ILE A 458 -9.46 19.81 10.03
CA ILE A 458 -9.83 18.54 10.68
C ILE A 458 -11.10 17.97 10.07
N ILE A 459 -12.08 18.78 9.75
CA ILE A 459 -13.36 18.33 9.20
C ILE A 459 -13.34 18.43 7.68
N THR A 460 -13.33 19.65 7.13
CA THR A 460 -13.53 19.88 5.70
C THR A 460 -12.53 19.10 4.85
N LYS A 461 -11.23 19.24 5.13
CA LYS A 461 -10.19 18.56 4.35
C LYS A 461 -10.22 17.04 4.50
N LYS A 462 -10.49 16.51 5.70
CA LYS A 462 -10.49 15.08 5.91
C LYS A 462 -11.71 14.39 5.31
N ILE A 463 -12.88 15.02 5.38
CA ILE A 463 -14.10 14.56 4.71
C ILE A 463 -13.92 14.64 3.19
N GLY A 464 -13.43 15.76 2.66
CA GLY A 464 -13.13 15.90 1.25
C GLY A 464 -12.13 14.85 0.74
N ASN A 465 -11.12 14.52 1.52
CA ASN A 465 -10.17 13.45 1.21
C ASN A 465 -10.79 12.05 1.22
N LEU A 466 -11.85 11.83 1.98
CA LEU A 466 -12.52 10.52 2.10
C LEU A 466 -13.61 10.35 1.05
N LEU A 467 -14.48 11.35 0.90
CA LEU A 467 -15.70 11.26 0.09
C LEU A 467 -15.62 12.03 -1.24
N GLY A 468 -14.57 12.83 -1.46
CA GLY A 468 -14.45 13.69 -2.64
C GLY A 468 -14.31 12.98 -3.99
N THR A 469 -14.20 11.65 -4.00
CA THR A 469 -14.28 10.83 -5.23
C THR A 469 -15.71 10.42 -5.58
N LEU A 470 -16.66 10.61 -4.68
CA LEU A 470 -18.07 10.35 -4.92
C LEU A 470 -18.70 11.52 -5.69
N PRO A 471 -19.73 11.26 -6.50
CA PRO A 471 -20.45 12.30 -7.25
C PRO A 471 -21.42 13.08 -6.35
N TRP A 472 -20.97 13.45 -5.14
CA TRP A 472 -21.76 14.12 -4.12
C TRP A 472 -21.37 15.60 -3.98
N ASP A 473 -22.38 16.45 -3.76
CA ASP A 473 -22.16 17.88 -3.46
C ASP A 473 -21.94 18.10 -1.96
N LEU A 474 -20.70 17.93 -1.52
CA LEU A 474 -20.32 18.13 -0.12
C LEU A 474 -20.31 19.62 0.31
N THR A 475 -20.41 20.58 -0.63
CA THR A 475 -20.50 22.02 -0.31
C THR A 475 -21.77 22.35 0.47
N ARG A 476 -22.83 21.56 0.32
CA ARG A 476 -24.06 21.64 1.10
C ARG A 476 -23.82 21.44 2.60
N ALA A 477 -22.80 20.65 2.96
CA ALA A 477 -22.37 20.48 4.35
C ALA A 477 -21.57 21.68 4.89
N GLU A 478 -21.11 22.59 4.02
CA GLU A 478 -20.39 23.82 4.37
C GLU A 478 -21.29 25.04 4.42
N SER A 479 -22.23 25.16 3.46
CA SER A 479 -22.99 26.36 3.17
C SER A 479 -24.12 26.69 4.18
N LYS A 480 -24.70 25.70 4.87
CA LYS A 480 -25.71 25.97 5.91
C LYS A 480 -25.17 26.82 7.09
N THR A 481 -23.87 26.97 7.20
CA THR A 481 -23.23 27.75 8.29
C THR A 481 -23.01 29.21 7.94
N THR A 482 -22.79 29.51 6.65
CA THR A 482 -22.58 30.88 6.18
C THR A 482 -23.91 31.65 6.15
N PHE A 483 -25.03 30.96 5.92
CA PHE A 483 -26.35 31.60 5.86
C PHE A 483 -26.90 31.95 7.25
N ASN A 484 -26.67 31.11 8.26
CA ASN A 484 -27.18 31.40 9.62
C ASN A 484 -26.36 32.48 10.32
N SER A 485 -25.07 32.65 10.05
CA SER A 485 -24.25 33.71 10.62
C SER A 485 -24.50 35.11 10.00
N LEU A 486 -25.22 35.15 8.87
CA LEU A 486 -25.61 36.43 8.24
C LEU A 486 -26.94 36.97 8.76
N PHE A 487 -27.68 36.21 9.58
CA PHE A 487 -28.99 36.58 10.12
C PHE A 487 -29.04 36.62 11.66
N ASP A 488 -27.94 36.34 12.37
CA ASP A 488 -27.81 36.62 13.81
C ASP A 488 -27.34 38.07 14.01
N PHE A 489 -28.34 38.99 14.01
CA PHE A 489 -28.22 40.34 14.49
C PHE A 489 -28.96 40.47 15.81
#